data_702763e1dd953452fabcf491b9e1864b
#
_entry.id   702763e1dd953452fabcf491b9e1864b
#
_cell.length_a   1.000
_cell.length_b   1.000
_cell.length_c   1.000
_cell.angle_alpha   90.00
_cell.angle_beta   90.00
_cell.angle_gamma   90.00
#
_symmetry.space_group_name_H-M   'P 1'
#
loop_
_entity.id
_entity.type
_entity.pdbx_description
1 polymer ?
#
loop_
_entity_poly.entity_id
_entity_poly.type
_entity_poly.pdbx_seq_one_letter_code
_entity_poly.pdbx_strand_id
1 'polypeptide(L)'
;LYYPRYQNQTVDRVEIPQKSIYRISLYGRCLERLHENGREMVSSAALATAAGVKPSQLRRDLAYFGTFGTRGRGYPVEALRQAIHDGLGRAKFQPVIMVGAGNLGRALLRYDGFKKEGYEILAAFDSKAESLRDRDIPVPLHSTEGMEHFIRENKVQMAVLCVPGNFAQQVANELIEAGIQGILNF
;
A
#
# COMPACT_ATOMS: atom_id res chain seq x y z
N LEU A 1 6.26 -4.10 -10.73
CA LEU A 1 4.96 -4.69 -10.44
C LEU A 1 4.43 -5.36 -11.71
N TYR A 2 4.18 -6.65 -11.67
CA TYR A 2 3.64 -7.43 -12.78
C TYR A 2 2.15 -7.66 -12.55
N TYR A 3 1.33 -7.38 -13.56
CA TYR A 3 -0.12 -7.56 -13.50
C TYR A 3 -0.60 -8.63 -14.49
N PRO A 4 -1.39 -9.64 -14.09
CA PRO A 4 -1.99 -10.60 -15.02
C PRO A 4 -3.17 -9.95 -15.76
N ARG A 5 -3.15 -9.95 -17.10
CA ARG A 5 -4.34 -9.66 -17.90
C ARG A 5 -5.30 -10.84 -17.79
N TYR A 6 -6.46 -10.62 -17.21
CA TYR A 6 -7.56 -11.57 -17.26
C TYR A 6 -8.22 -11.53 -18.64
N GLN A 7 -7.70 -12.29 -19.57
CA GLN A 7 -8.43 -12.83 -20.71
C GLN A 7 -7.82 -14.20 -21.01
N ASN A 8 -8.69 -15.23 -21.16
CA ASN A 8 -8.32 -16.61 -21.42
C ASN A 8 -7.18 -16.71 -22.46
N GLN A 9 -6.07 -17.27 -22.06
CA GLN A 9 -4.87 -17.68 -22.77
C GLN A 9 -3.63 -16.85 -22.43
N THR A 10 -2.62 -17.55 -21.88
CA THR A 10 -1.25 -17.08 -21.59
C THR A 10 -1.13 -15.77 -20.86
N VAL A 11 -0.67 -15.81 -19.60
CA VAL A 11 -0.42 -14.65 -18.76
C VAL A 11 0.80 -13.89 -19.30
N ASP A 12 0.58 -12.98 -20.25
CA ASP A 12 1.59 -11.98 -20.60
C ASP A 12 1.71 -10.99 -19.41
N ARG A 13 2.84 -11.08 -18.71
CA ARG A 13 3.17 -10.14 -17.62
C ARG A 13 3.56 -8.80 -18.25
N VAL A 14 2.65 -7.84 -18.27
CA VAL A 14 2.94 -6.47 -18.72
C VAL A 14 3.58 -5.71 -17.58
N GLU A 15 4.83 -5.28 -17.77
CA GLU A 15 5.51 -4.40 -16.83
C GLU A 15 4.91 -2.99 -16.92
N ILE A 16 4.34 -2.50 -15.80
CA ILE A 16 3.79 -1.15 -15.71
C ILE A 16 4.91 -0.17 -15.36
N PRO A 17 5.18 0.86 -16.18
CA PRO A 17 6.20 1.85 -15.88
C PRO A 17 5.96 2.53 -14.52
N GLN A 18 7.02 2.77 -13.76
CA GLN A 18 6.94 3.35 -12.41
C GLN A 18 6.15 4.66 -12.34
N LYS A 19 6.33 5.54 -13.36
CA LYS A 19 5.55 6.79 -13.47
C LYS A 19 4.05 6.53 -13.67
N SER A 20 3.68 5.42 -14.33
CA SER A 20 2.27 5.04 -14.49
C SER A 20 1.70 4.50 -13.19
N ILE A 21 2.46 3.70 -12.43
CA ILE A 21 2.06 3.19 -11.11
C ILE A 21 1.69 4.35 -10.17
N TYR A 22 2.53 5.39 -10.12
CA TYR A 22 2.23 6.58 -9.32
C TYR A 22 0.90 7.23 -9.71
N ARG A 23 0.66 7.47 -11.02
CA ARG A 23 -0.60 8.06 -11.48
C ARG A 23 -1.81 7.17 -11.23
N ILE A 24 -1.65 5.85 -11.40
CA ILE A 24 -2.70 4.85 -11.11
C ILE A 24 -3.10 4.89 -9.63
N SER A 25 -2.15 5.06 -8.72
CA SER A 25 -2.46 5.24 -7.29
C SER A 25 -3.24 6.54 -7.01
N LEU A 26 -2.99 7.62 -7.79
CA LEU A 26 -3.80 8.84 -7.73
C LEU A 26 -5.24 8.59 -8.22
N TYR A 27 -5.38 7.85 -9.33
CA TYR A 27 -6.71 7.49 -9.84
C TYR A 27 -7.51 6.67 -8.82
N GLY A 28 -6.87 5.71 -8.15
CA GLY A 28 -7.48 4.92 -7.09
C GLY A 28 -8.04 5.81 -5.97
N ARG A 29 -7.25 6.78 -5.48
CA ARG A 29 -7.71 7.73 -4.45
C ARG A 29 -8.87 8.62 -4.92
N CYS A 30 -8.85 9.05 -6.19
CA CYS A 30 -9.97 9.82 -6.75
C CYS A 30 -11.25 8.97 -6.84
N LEU A 31 -11.12 7.70 -7.23
CA LEU A 31 -12.24 6.77 -7.33
C LEU A 31 -12.81 6.42 -5.95
N GLU A 32 -11.96 6.28 -4.92
CA GLU A 32 -12.40 6.07 -3.55
C GLU A 32 -13.32 7.20 -3.08
N ARG A 33 -12.88 8.47 -3.25
CA ARG A 33 -13.71 9.64 -2.92
C ARG A 33 -15.02 9.69 -3.72
N LEU A 34 -14.98 9.29 -5.00
CA LEU A 34 -16.20 9.24 -5.81
C LEU A 34 -17.16 8.17 -5.32
N HIS A 35 -16.64 7.00 -4.94
CA HIS A 35 -17.41 5.91 -4.35
C HIS A 35 -18.04 6.31 -3.02
N GLU A 36 -17.28 6.90 -2.09
CA GLU A 36 -17.76 7.43 -0.81
C GLU A 36 -18.87 8.48 -0.98
N ASN A 37 -18.83 9.25 -2.09
CA ASN A 37 -19.85 10.23 -2.45
C ASN A 37 -21.01 9.63 -3.27
N GLY A 38 -21.13 8.29 -3.37
CA GLY A 38 -22.21 7.59 -4.04
C GLY A 38 -22.23 7.77 -5.57
N ARG A 39 -21.09 8.10 -6.20
CA ARG A 39 -21.01 8.23 -7.65
C ARG A 39 -20.82 6.86 -8.29
N GLU A 40 -21.77 6.47 -9.14
CA GLU A 40 -21.71 5.19 -9.86
C GLU A 40 -20.83 5.25 -11.11
N MET A 41 -20.80 6.41 -11.78
CA MET A 41 -20.12 6.61 -13.06
C MET A 41 -19.23 7.85 -13.04
N VAL A 42 -18.09 7.78 -13.73
CA VAL A 42 -17.19 8.92 -13.92
C VAL A 42 -16.69 8.99 -15.37
N SER A 43 -16.68 10.19 -15.98
CA SER A 43 -16.11 10.37 -17.31
C SER A 43 -14.58 10.37 -17.24
N SER A 44 -13.92 9.99 -18.36
CA SER A 44 -12.45 10.09 -18.44
C SER A 44 -11.93 11.52 -18.25
N ALA A 45 -12.70 12.52 -18.67
CA ALA A 45 -12.36 13.92 -18.48
C ALA A 45 -12.43 14.32 -16.99
N ALA A 46 -13.53 13.98 -16.31
CA ALA A 46 -13.70 14.31 -14.89
C ALA A 46 -12.64 13.63 -14.02
N LEU A 47 -12.38 12.32 -14.22
CA LEU A 47 -11.37 11.59 -13.47
C LEU A 47 -9.95 12.12 -13.76
N ALA A 48 -9.64 12.45 -15.01
CA ALA A 48 -8.35 13.03 -15.38
C ALA A 48 -8.13 14.41 -14.74
N THR A 49 -9.17 15.26 -14.75
CA THR A 49 -9.12 16.57 -14.06
C THR A 49 -8.89 16.40 -12.56
N ALA A 50 -9.62 15.49 -11.90
CA ALA A 50 -9.46 15.22 -10.48
C ALA A 50 -8.05 14.72 -10.11
N ALA A 51 -7.42 13.98 -11.01
CA ALA A 51 -6.07 13.43 -10.83
C ALA A 51 -4.95 14.35 -11.37
N GLY A 52 -5.26 15.51 -11.93
CA GLY A 52 -4.28 16.45 -12.47
C GLY A 52 -3.55 15.97 -13.73
N VAL A 53 -4.19 15.12 -14.55
CA VAL A 53 -3.58 14.56 -15.77
C VAL A 53 -4.42 14.86 -17.02
N LYS A 54 -3.86 14.61 -18.22
CA LYS A 54 -4.63 14.69 -19.46
C LYS A 54 -5.51 13.44 -19.63
N PRO A 55 -6.75 13.55 -20.19
CA PRO A 55 -7.63 12.40 -20.43
C PRO A 55 -7.02 11.32 -21.33
N SER A 56 -6.15 11.69 -22.27
CA SER A 56 -5.41 10.74 -23.10
C SER A 56 -4.39 9.92 -22.30
N GLN A 57 -3.74 10.54 -21.30
CA GLN A 57 -2.81 9.86 -20.40
C GLN A 57 -3.55 8.90 -19.49
N LEU A 58 -4.66 9.33 -18.89
CA LEU A 58 -5.52 8.46 -18.06
C LEU A 58 -5.92 7.20 -18.86
N ARG A 59 -6.45 7.35 -20.07
CA ARG A 59 -6.87 6.20 -20.89
C ARG A 59 -5.72 5.24 -21.20
N ARG A 60 -4.52 5.77 -21.44
CA ARG A 60 -3.32 4.95 -21.69
C ARG A 60 -2.89 4.17 -20.44
N ASP A 61 -2.90 4.83 -19.27
CA ASP A 61 -2.56 4.19 -18.02
C ASP A 61 -3.60 3.12 -17.62
N LEU A 62 -4.88 3.39 -17.80
CA LEU A 62 -5.95 2.43 -17.50
C LEU A 62 -5.93 1.21 -18.42
N ALA A 63 -5.38 1.33 -19.63
CA ALA A 63 -5.26 0.20 -20.55
C ALA A 63 -4.39 -0.96 -19.99
N TYR A 64 -3.53 -0.71 -19.01
CA TYR A 64 -2.79 -1.76 -18.31
C TYR A 64 -3.69 -2.73 -17.54
N PHE A 65 -4.87 -2.28 -17.11
CA PHE A 65 -5.82 -3.05 -16.29
C PHE A 65 -6.92 -3.71 -17.12
N GLY A 66 -6.97 -3.46 -18.40
CA GLY A 66 -7.98 -4.00 -19.31
C GLY A 66 -8.86 -2.90 -19.91
N THR A 67 -9.98 -3.33 -20.50
CA THR A 67 -10.95 -2.42 -21.13
C THR A 67 -12.04 -2.09 -20.13
N PHE A 68 -12.03 -0.87 -19.61
CA PHE A 68 -13.05 -0.35 -18.71
C PHE A 68 -13.86 0.74 -19.42
N GLY A 69 -15.16 0.69 -19.19
CA GLY A 69 -16.07 1.70 -19.70
C GLY A 69 -16.53 1.49 -21.14
N THR A 70 -17.61 2.19 -21.45
CA THR A 70 -18.19 2.23 -22.80
C THR A 70 -17.97 3.63 -23.36
N ARG A 71 -17.62 3.72 -24.64
CA ARG A 71 -17.45 5.00 -25.34
C ARG A 71 -18.69 5.88 -25.14
N GLY A 72 -18.49 7.10 -24.61
CA GLY A 72 -19.56 8.04 -24.31
C GLY A 72 -20.23 7.88 -22.93
N ARG A 73 -20.07 6.74 -22.23
CA ARG A 73 -20.66 6.51 -20.90
C ARG A 73 -19.68 6.70 -19.72
N GLY A 74 -18.38 6.70 -19.97
CA GLY A 74 -17.37 6.77 -18.91
C GLY A 74 -17.07 5.41 -18.26
N TYR A 75 -16.60 5.46 -17.01
CA TYR A 75 -16.18 4.29 -16.25
C TYR A 75 -17.11 4.04 -15.07
N PRO A 76 -17.54 2.77 -14.84
CA PRO A 76 -18.17 2.39 -13.59
C PRO A 76 -17.15 2.58 -12.44
N VAL A 77 -17.50 3.39 -11.45
CA VAL A 77 -16.57 3.79 -10.36
C VAL A 77 -16.13 2.57 -9.58
N GLU A 78 -17.08 1.71 -9.15
CA GLU A 78 -16.77 0.53 -8.34
C GLU A 78 -15.89 -0.48 -9.09
N ALA A 79 -16.24 -0.81 -10.34
CA ALA A 79 -15.51 -1.79 -11.12
C ALA A 79 -14.07 -1.32 -11.42
N LEU A 80 -13.89 -0.03 -11.73
CA LEU A 80 -12.55 0.53 -11.99
C LEU A 80 -11.74 0.65 -10.70
N ARG A 81 -12.38 1.03 -9.58
CA ARG A 81 -11.75 1.08 -8.25
C ARG A 81 -11.20 -0.30 -7.86
N GLN A 82 -12.03 -1.33 -7.98
CA GLN A 82 -11.65 -2.70 -7.65
C GLN A 82 -10.49 -3.19 -8.54
N ALA A 83 -10.55 -2.95 -9.84
CA ALA A 83 -9.49 -3.35 -10.76
C ALA A 83 -8.15 -2.68 -10.45
N ILE A 84 -8.16 -1.39 -10.11
CA ILE A 84 -6.95 -0.68 -9.69
C ILE A 84 -6.43 -1.22 -8.34
N HIS A 85 -7.32 -1.46 -7.38
CA HIS A 85 -6.98 -2.04 -6.08
C HIS A 85 -6.28 -3.39 -6.25
N ASP A 86 -6.87 -4.30 -7.02
CA ASP A 86 -6.31 -5.62 -7.29
C ASP A 86 -4.98 -5.52 -8.05
N GLY A 87 -4.92 -4.62 -9.02
CA GLY A 87 -3.74 -4.40 -9.84
C GLY A 87 -2.56 -3.76 -9.12
N LEU A 88 -2.80 -3.00 -8.10
CA LEU A 88 -1.75 -2.50 -7.22
C LEU A 88 -1.32 -3.54 -6.15
N GLY A 89 -1.83 -4.78 -6.23
CA GLY A 89 -1.49 -5.85 -5.31
C GLY A 89 -2.21 -5.73 -3.95
N ARG A 90 -3.24 -4.89 -3.85
CA ARG A 90 -4.00 -4.67 -2.62
C ARG A 90 -5.09 -5.71 -2.36
N ALA A 91 -5.26 -6.67 -3.27
CA ALA A 91 -6.19 -7.80 -3.11
C ALA A 91 -5.84 -8.72 -1.92
N LYS A 92 -4.58 -8.68 -1.47
CA LYS A 92 -4.10 -9.35 -0.26
C LYS A 92 -3.43 -8.31 0.63
N PHE A 93 -3.67 -8.42 1.92
CA PHE A 93 -2.96 -7.59 2.89
C PHE A 93 -1.45 -7.78 2.72
N GLN A 94 -0.73 -6.66 2.61
CA GLN A 94 0.72 -6.64 2.60
C GLN A 94 1.23 -6.67 4.04
N PRO A 95 2.01 -7.70 4.43
CA PRO A 95 2.53 -7.78 5.78
C PRO A 95 3.55 -6.66 6.03
N VAL A 96 3.39 -5.98 7.14
CA VAL A 96 4.24 -4.88 7.60
C VAL A 96 4.66 -5.13 9.03
N ILE A 97 5.84 -4.72 9.40
CA ILE A 97 6.24 -4.60 10.81
C ILE A 97 6.40 -3.13 11.19
N MET A 98 6.23 -2.85 12.48
CA MET A 98 6.56 -1.54 13.05
C MET A 98 7.80 -1.65 13.92
N VAL A 99 8.74 -0.74 13.76
CA VAL A 99 9.92 -0.64 14.63
C VAL A 99 9.87 0.67 15.40
N GLY A 100 9.85 0.55 16.72
CA GLY A 100 9.60 1.64 17.66
C GLY A 100 8.14 1.66 18.11
N ALA A 101 7.86 1.20 19.33
CA ALA A 101 6.54 1.18 19.97
C ALA A 101 6.37 2.30 21.01
N GLY A 102 7.08 3.41 20.83
CA GLY A 102 6.93 4.64 21.63
C GLY A 102 5.58 5.33 21.41
N ASN A 103 5.47 6.60 21.77
CA ASN A 103 4.19 7.33 21.67
C ASN A 103 3.66 7.39 20.23
N LEU A 104 4.54 7.68 19.26
CA LEU A 104 4.17 7.77 17.85
C LEU A 104 3.81 6.39 17.29
N GLY A 105 4.65 5.37 17.51
CA GLY A 105 4.40 4.00 17.05
C GLY A 105 3.05 3.48 17.55
N ARG A 106 2.74 3.66 18.86
CA ARG A 106 1.45 3.25 19.42
C ARG A 106 0.25 4.01 18.83
N ALA A 107 0.40 5.29 18.54
CA ALA A 107 -0.65 6.06 17.86
C ALA A 107 -0.91 5.53 16.46
N LEU A 108 0.15 5.23 15.71
CA LEU A 108 0.04 4.67 14.36
C LEU A 108 -0.49 3.22 14.36
N LEU A 109 -0.16 2.40 15.36
CA LEU A 109 -0.71 1.04 15.50
C LEU A 109 -2.24 1.03 15.66
N ARG A 110 -2.82 2.10 16.21
CA ARG A 110 -4.29 2.27 16.34
C ARG A 110 -4.93 2.92 15.13
N TYR A 111 -4.13 3.36 14.17
CA TYR A 111 -4.65 4.04 12.98
C TYR A 111 -5.13 3.03 11.94
N ASP A 112 -6.43 2.98 11.71
CA ASP A 112 -7.07 2.05 10.76
C ASP A 112 -6.71 2.30 9.28
N GLY A 113 -6.05 3.41 8.98
CA GLY A 113 -5.67 3.76 7.61
C GLY A 113 -4.74 2.75 6.95
N PHE A 114 -3.86 2.09 7.70
CA PHE A 114 -3.01 1.03 7.16
C PHE A 114 -3.85 -0.12 6.59
N LYS A 115 -4.84 -0.60 7.36
CA LYS A 115 -5.76 -1.66 6.92
C LYS A 115 -6.59 -1.25 5.70
N LYS A 116 -7.12 -0.04 5.69
CA LYS A 116 -7.89 0.51 4.56
C LYS A 116 -7.05 0.59 3.28
N GLU A 117 -5.76 0.82 3.41
CA GLU A 117 -4.82 0.87 2.29
C GLU A 117 -4.22 -0.52 1.94
N GLY A 118 -4.70 -1.60 2.56
CA GLY A 118 -4.26 -2.98 2.27
C GLY A 118 -2.97 -3.39 2.99
N TYR A 119 -2.59 -2.72 4.07
CA TYR A 119 -1.44 -3.09 4.89
C TYR A 119 -1.87 -3.69 6.23
N GLU A 120 -1.24 -4.78 6.63
CA GLU A 120 -1.45 -5.41 7.92
C GLU A 120 -0.17 -5.38 8.76
N ILE A 121 -0.22 -4.68 9.89
CA ILE A 121 0.91 -4.66 10.81
C ILE A 121 0.86 -5.94 11.64
N LEU A 122 1.78 -6.86 11.36
CA LEU A 122 1.82 -8.18 12.02
C LEU A 122 2.39 -8.13 13.42
N ALA A 123 3.40 -7.28 13.65
CA ALA A 123 4.08 -7.15 14.93
C ALA A 123 4.75 -5.78 15.07
N ALA A 124 5.01 -5.39 16.32
CA ALA A 124 5.85 -4.26 16.69
C ALA A 124 7.14 -4.75 17.34
N PHE A 125 8.24 -4.05 17.05
CA PHE A 125 9.56 -4.31 17.62
C PHE A 125 10.08 -3.07 18.35
N ASP A 126 10.59 -3.27 19.56
CA ASP A 126 11.19 -2.19 20.34
C ASP A 126 12.35 -2.71 21.20
N SER A 127 13.44 -1.97 21.29
CA SER A 127 14.59 -2.33 22.15
C SER A 127 14.23 -2.35 23.64
N LYS A 128 13.14 -1.68 24.02
CA LYS A 128 12.60 -1.63 25.38
C LYS A 128 11.28 -2.38 25.50
N ALA A 129 11.04 -3.42 24.70
CA ALA A 129 9.80 -4.17 24.65
C ALA A 129 9.31 -4.61 26.05
N GLU A 130 10.21 -5.09 26.91
CA GLU A 130 9.89 -5.50 28.28
C GLU A 130 9.23 -4.37 29.10
N SER A 131 9.75 -3.15 28.98
CA SER A 131 9.21 -1.99 29.71
C SER A 131 7.89 -1.45 29.14
N LEU A 132 7.49 -1.95 27.98
CA LEU A 132 6.27 -1.56 27.27
C LEU A 132 5.16 -2.62 27.35
N ARG A 133 5.38 -3.77 28.03
CA ARG A 133 4.43 -4.89 28.12
C ARG A 133 3.07 -4.49 28.69
N ASP A 134 3.06 -3.59 29.67
CA ASP A 134 1.83 -3.12 30.31
C ASP A 134 1.11 -2.01 29.48
N ARG A 135 1.64 -1.67 28.33
CA ARG A 135 1.04 -0.69 27.45
C ARG A 135 0.06 -1.36 26.50
N ASP A 136 -1.07 -0.70 26.26
CA ASP A 136 -2.06 -1.14 25.29
C ASP A 136 -1.50 -1.02 23.86
N ILE A 137 -0.93 -2.14 23.37
CA ILE A 137 -0.38 -2.30 22.02
C ILE A 137 -1.22 -3.36 21.31
N PRO A 138 -1.89 -3.00 20.19
CA PRO A 138 -2.90 -3.86 19.56
C PRO A 138 -2.32 -5.02 18.73
N VAL A 139 -1.01 -5.17 18.68
CA VAL A 139 -0.28 -6.23 17.96
C VAL A 139 0.77 -6.87 18.89
N PRO A 140 1.27 -8.07 18.58
CA PRO A 140 2.40 -8.66 19.32
C PRO A 140 3.60 -7.72 19.39
N LEU A 141 4.15 -7.54 20.58
CA LEU A 141 5.35 -6.74 20.83
C LEU A 141 6.54 -7.64 21.13
N HIS A 142 7.62 -7.46 20.39
CA HIS A 142 8.85 -8.25 20.50
C HIS A 142 10.09 -7.36 20.71
N SER A 143 11.15 -7.95 21.27
CA SER A 143 12.48 -7.36 21.26
C SER A 143 13.03 -7.28 19.82
N THR A 144 13.86 -6.29 19.54
CA THR A 144 14.53 -6.13 18.23
C THR A 144 15.46 -7.31 17.90
N GLU A 145 15.93 -8.08 18.88
CA GLU A 145 16.81 -9.25 18.67
C GLU A 145 16.21 -10.32 17.76
N GLY A 146 14.87 -10.52 17.79
CA GLY A 146 14.17 -11.50 16.95
C GLY A 146 13.67 -10.96 15.60
N MET A 147 13.92 -9.68 15.31
CA MET A 147 13.30 -8.98 14.18
C MET A 147 13.67 -9.59 12.82
N GLU A 148 14.95 -9.87 12.59
CA GLU A 148 15.42 -10.46 11.33
C GLU A 148 14.77 -11.82 11.05
N HIS A 149 14.71 -12.69 12.06
CA HIS A 149 14.07 -14.00 11.94
C HIS A 149 12.59 -13.86 11.59
N PHE A 150 11.88 -13.00 12.31
CA PHE A 150 10.46 -12.73 12.07
C PHE A 150 10.20 -12.23 10.65
N ILE A 151 11.02 -11.28 10.16
CA ILE A 151 10.92 -10.73 8.79
C ILE A 151 11.02 -11.85 7.76
N ARG A 152 12.01 -12.73 7.89
CA ARG A 152 12.25 -13.83 6.95
C ARG A 152 11.16 -14.90 6.98
N GLU A 153 10.75 -15.32 8.18
CA GLU A 153 9.72 -16.34 8.38
C GLU A 153 8.36 -15.89 7.82
N ASN A 154 7.97 -14.64 8.08
CA ASN A 154 6.68 -14.08 7.66
C ASN A 154 6.74 -13.40 6.29
N LYS A 155 7.90 -13.45 5.59
CA LYS A 155 8.12 -12.84 4.26
C LYS A 155 7.73 -11.36 4.23
N VAL A 156 8.02 -10.63 5.30
CA VAL A 156 7.70 -9.20 5.41
C VAL A 156 8.63 -8.42 4.49
N GLN A 157 8.05 -7.53 3.69
CA GLN A 157 8.80 -6.70 2.73
C GLN A 157 8.75 -5.21 3.06
N MET A 158 7.92 -4.82 4.02
CA MET A 158 7.72 -3.42 4.38
C MET A 158 7.81 -3.21 5.89
N ALA A 159 8.38 -2.07 6.27
CA ALA A 159 8.47 -1.67 7.67
C ALA A 159 8.05 -0.20 7.86
N VAL A 160 7.42 0.07 9.01
CA VAL A 160 7.18 1.42 9.52
C VAL A 160 8.20 1.70 10.61
N LEU A 161 8.99 2.75 10.46
CA LEU A 161 10.07 3.13 11.37
C LEU A 161 9.62 4.34 12.21
N CYS A 162 9.55 4.15 13.53
CA CYS A 162 9.11 5.13 14.52
C CYS A 162 10.12 5.25 15.68
N VAL A 163 11.42 5.22 15.36
CA VAL A 163 12.51 5.34 16.33
C VAL A 163 13.07 6.77 16.35
N PRO A 164 13.74 7.19 17.44
CA PRO A 164 14.44 8.47 17.44
C PRO A 164 15.44 8.59 16.29
N GLY A 165 15.56 9.79 15.69
CA GLY A 165 16.33 10.02 14.48
C GLY A 165 17.80 9.59 14.54
N ASN A 166 18.43 9.62 15.73
CA ASN A 166 19.79 9.15 15.93
C ASN A 166 19.98 7.62 15.76
N PHE A 167 18.89 6.84 15.82
CA PHE A 167 18.90 5.39 15.59
C PHE A 167 18.34 4.99 14.23
N ALA A 168 17.65 5.92 13.53
CA ALA A 168 16.89 5.60 12.33
C ALA A 168 17.74 4.97 11.23
N GLN A 169 18.94 5.49 10.98
CA GLN A 169 19.83 4.96 9.94
C GLN A 169 20.34 3.56 10.25
N GLN A 170 20.72 3.31 11.50
CA GLN A 170 21.17 1.98 11.93
C GLN A 170 20.05 0.95 11.74
N VAL A 171 18.85 1.25 12.25
CA VAL A 171 17.71 0.34 12.16
C VAL A 171 17.27 0.15 10.71
N ALA A 172 17.34 1.19 9.87
CA ALA A 172 17.05 1.05 8.45
C ALA A 172 18.03 0.09 7.75
N ASN A 173 19.32 0.13 8.09
CA ASN A 173 20.30 -0.81 7.55
C ASN A 173 19.99 -2.25 7.97
N GLU A 174 19.69 -2.48 9.25
CA GLU A 174 19.30 -3.80 9.78
C GLU A 174 18.05 -4.35 9.05
N LEU A 175 17.05 -3.50 8.80
CA LEU A 175 15.85 -3.86 8.06
C LEU A 175 16.15 -4.25 6.60
N ILE A 176 17.02 -3.52 5.92
CA ILE A 176 17.42 -3.81 4.55
C ILE A 176 18.19 -5.15 4.48
N GLU A 177 19.11 -5.40 5.40
CA GLU A 177 19.86 -6.66 5.50
C GLU A 177 18.93 -7.86 5.80
N ALA A 178 17.87 -7.64 6.57
CA ALA A 178 16.84 -8.64 6.85
C ALA A 178 15.91 -8.93 5.63
N GLY A 179 15.94 -8.10 4.57
CA GLY A 179 15.17 -8.29 3.34
C GLY A 179 13.99 -7.34 3.16
N ILE A 180 13.85 -6.30 3.98
CA ILE A 180 12.84 -5.25 3.79
C ILE A 180 13.15 -4.45 2.52
N GLN A 181 12.14 -4.24 1.69
CA GLN A 181 12.21 -3.56 0.40
C GLN A 181 11.66 -2.13 0.45
N GLY A 182 10.81 -1.83 1.43
CA GLY A 182 10.21 -0.52 1.61
C GLY A 182 10.15 -0.11 3.08
N ILE A 183 10.59 1.11 3.38
CA ILE A 183 10.55 1.68 4.74
C ILE A 183 9.76 2.98 4.69
N LEU A 184 8.73 3.07 5.53
CA LEU A 184 8.02 4.32 5.83
C LEU A 184 8.61 4.89 7.12
N ASN A 185 9.34 5.98 7.04
CA ASN A 185 10.03 6.60 8.17
C ASN A 185 9.28 7.85 8.68
N PHE A 186 9.05 7.91 9.96
CA PHE A 186 8.40 9.03 10.67
C PHE A 186 9.35 9.74 11.61
#